data_4906714971358f6d9f4c78bba0c65894
#
_entry.id   4906714971358f6d9f4c78bba0c65894
#
_cell.length_a   1.000
_cell.length_b   1.000
_cell.length_c   1.000
_cell.angle_alpha   90.00
_cell.angle_beta   90.00
_cell.angle_gamma   90.00
#
_symmetry.space_group_name_H-M   'P 1'
#
loop_
_entity.id
_entity.type
_entity.pdbx_description
1 polymer ?
#
loop_
_entity_poly.entity_id
_entity_poly.type
_entity_poly.pdbx_seq_one_letter_code
_entity_poly.pdbx_strand_id
1 'polypeptide(L)'
;MSVTTALHQIEQHRGNDPRTAAAGRMWSRRSTEYPDCLIARVEGELDAVGLDDFRALLGHCQRDGCRVVVLDLRATTFLCIRAASALSGAKSDAWRHGVELRLVSGRRDIERALQITGVRHQFRYFPTLRTALTD
;
A
#
# COMPACT_ATOMS: atom_id res chain seq x y z
N MET A 1 14.45 4.96 -15.75
CA MET A 1 13.39 3.95 -15.63
C MET A 1 12.37 4.42 -14.62
N SER A 2 11.11 4.22 -14.91
CA SER A 2 10.06 4.63 -13.99
C SER A 2 9.92 3.65 -12.84
N VAL A 3 9.48 4.15 -11.69
CA VAL A 3 9.18 3.34 -10.52
C VAL A 3 8.09 2.32 -10.84
N THR A 4 7.09 2.73 -11.59
CA THR A 4 6.00 1.86 -12.00
C THR A 4 6.51 0.64 -12.75
N THR A 5 7.50 0.83 -13.63
CA THR A 5 8.09 -0.27 -14.40
C THR A 5 8.74 -1.30 -13.48
N ALA A 6 9.46 -0.84 -12.45
CA ALA A 6 10.12 -1.75 -11.52
C ALA A 6 9.10 -2.60 -10.76
N LEU A 7 8.04 -1.98 -10.27
CA LEU A 7 6.99 -2.72 -9.56
C LEU A 7 6.15 -3.57 -10.49
N HIS A 8 5.96 -3.12 -11.71
CA HIS A 8 5.27 -3.91 -12.70
C HIS A 8 6.01 -5.21 -12.99
N GLN A 9 7.35 -5.16 -13.03
CA GLN A 9 8.15 -6.37 -13.19
C GLN A 9 7.97 -7.32 -12.01
N ILE A 10 7.94 -6.80 -10.79
CA ILE A 10 7.69 -7.61 -9.61
C ILE A 10 6.32 -8.26 -9.71
N GLU A 11 5.31 -7.50 -10.08
CA GLU A 11 3.96 -8.02 -10.24
C GLU A 11 3.89 -9.11 -11.29
N GLN A 12 4.50 -8.90 -12.46
CA GLN A 12 4.50 -9.89 -13.52
C GLN A 12 5.20 -11.18 -13.10
N HIS A 13 6.34 -11.04 -12.44
CA HIS A 13 7.06 -12.19 -11.93
C HIS A 13 6.19 -13.00 -10.98
N ARG A 14 5.52 -12.31 -10.08
CA ARG A 14 4.65 -12.94 -9.09
C ARG A 14 3.42 -13.56 -9.74
N GLY A 15 2.91 -12.94 -10.78
CA GLY A 15 1.76 -13.46 -11.50
C GLY A 15 1.98 -14.82 -12.13
N ASN A 16 3.24 -15.24 -12.30
CA ASN A 16 3.58 -16.54 -12.84
C ASN A 16 3.76 -17.61 -11.78
N ASP A 17 3.70 -17.24 -10.50
CA ASP A 17 3.85 -18.17 -9.38
C ASP A 17 2.47 -18.39 -8.74
N PRO A 18 1.94 -19.63 -8.78
CA PRO A 18 0.62 -19.91 -8.20
C PRO A 18 0.50 -19.53 -6.73
N ARG A 19 1.57 -19.66 -5.97
CA ARG A 19 1.56 -19.30 -4.55
C ARG A 19 1.38 -17.79 -4.38
N THR A 20 2.03 -17.02 -5.23
CA THR A 20 1.96 -15.58 -5.19
C THR A 20 0.60 -15.08 -5.64
N ALA A 21 0.03 -15.74 -6.66
CA ALA A 21 -1.31 -15.39 -7.12
C ALA A 21 -2.34 -15.53 -6.00
N ALA A 22 -2.17 -16.56 -5.13
CA ALA A 22 -3.04 -16.77 -3.98
C ALA A 22 -2.88 -15.69 -2.93
N ALA A 23 -1.69 -15.06 -2.84
CA ALA A 23 -1.41 -14.01 -1.87
C ALA A 23 -1.91 -12.63 -2.33
N GLY A 24 -2.47 -12.52 -3.55
CA GLY A 24 -2.95 -11.25 -4.08
C GLY A 24 -1.92 -10.57 -4.96
N ARG A 25 -2.25 -9.39 -5.43
CA ARG A 25 -1.42 -8.62 -6.35
C ARG A 25 -1.14 -7.25 -5.76
N MET A 26 0.08 -6.77 -6.01
CA MET A 26 0.54 -5.48 -5.51
C MET A 26 1.26 -4.73 -6.62
N TRP A 27 1.00 -3.43 -6.69
CA TRP A 27 1.68 -2.59 -7.66
C TRP A 27 1.65 -1.14 -7.21
N SER A 28 2.48 -0.33 -7.83
CA SER A 28 2.41 1.10 -7.64
C SER A 28 2.58 1.81 -8.98
N ARG A 29 2.07 3.03 -9.02
CA ARG A 29 2.25 3.92 -10.15
C ARG A 29 2.18 5.36 -9.69
N ARG A 30 2.86 6.23 -10.41
CA ARG A 30 2.78 7.66 -10.14
C ARG A 30 1.48 8.22 -10.74
N SER A 31 0.83 9.10 -10.00
CA SER A 31 -0.38 9.75 -10.51
C SER A 31 -0.02 10.65 -11.68
N THR A 32 -0.82 10.61 -12.75
CA THR A 32 -0.61 11.48 -13.90
C THR A 32 -1.07 12.90 -13.62
N GLU A 33 -2.13 13.06 -12.82
CA GLU A 33 -2.67 14.38 -12.47
C GLU A 33 -1.90 15.04 -11.32
N TYR A 34 -1.36 14.24 -10.42
CA TYR A 34 -0.66 14.71 -9.22
C TYR A 34 0.72 14.06 -9.15
N PRO A 35 1.70 14.59 -9.89
CA PRO A 35 3.00 13.90 -10.03
C PRO A 35 3.77 13.68 -8.74
N ASP A 36 3.46 14.44 -7.68
CA ASP A 36 4.08 14.24 -6.37
C ASP A 36 3.45 13.09 -5.59
N CYS A 37 2.43 12.47 -6.14
CA CYS A 37 1.69 11.38 -5.50
C CYS A 37 1.98 10.06 -6.18
N LEU A 38 2.28 9.06 -5.37
CA LEU A 38 2.43 7.68 -5.82
C LEU A 38 1.26 6.87 -5.27
N ILE A 39 0.63 6.08 -6.13
CA ILE A 39 -0.48 5.21 -5.75
C ILE A 39 0.05 3.80 -5.62
N ALA A 40 -0.14 3.18 -4.47
CA ALA A 40 0.19 1.77 -4.25
C ALA A 40 -1.10 1.02 -3.99
N ARG A 41 -1.27 -0.13 -4.63
CA ARG A 41 -2.50 -0.91 -4.51
C ARG A 41 -2.20 -2.34 -4.14
N VAL A 42 -3.00 -2.87 -3.22
CA VAL A 42 -2.96 -4.27 -2.81
C VAL A 42 -4.32 -4.88 -3.14
N GLU A 43 -4.32 -5.96 -3.91
CA GLU A 43 -5.53 -6.67 -4.30
C GLU A 43 -5.53 -8.06 -3.69
N GLY A 44 -6.67 -8.49 -3.17
CA GLY A 44 -6.82 -9.82 -2.61
C GLY A 44 -6.39 -9.91 -1.16
N GLU A 45 -5.93 -11.07 -0.76
CA GLU A 45 -5.55 -11.35 0.62
C GLU A 45 -4.11 -10.97 0.88
N LEU A 46 -3.89 -10.20 1.94
CA LEU A 46 -2.55 -9.85 2.40
C LEU A 46 -2.28 -10.64 3.68
N ASP A 47 -1.77 -11.85 3.50
CA ASP A 47 -1.43 -12.76 4.57
C ASP A 47 0.09 -12.88 4.73
N ALA A 48 0.54 -13.86 5.51
CA ALA A 48 1.96 -14.05 5.78
C ALA A 48 2.78 -14.30 4.51
N VAL A 49 2.17 -14.92 3.49
CA VAL A 49 2.89 -15.21 2.24
C VAL A 49 3.27 -13.93 1.49
N GLY A 50 2.38 -12.95 1.50
CA GLY A 50 2.61 -11.69 0.80
C GLY A 50 3.33 -10.62 1.62
N LEU A 51 3.67 -10.91 2.87
CA LEU A 51 4.17 -9.90 3.79
C LEU A 51 5.50 -9.29 3.35
N ASP A 52 6.44 -10.10 2.89
CA ASP A 52 7.75 -9.60 2.45
C ASP A 52 7.61 -8.68 1.24
N ASP A 53 6.72 -9.04 0.32
CA ASP A 53 6.47 -8.21 -0.86
C ASP A 53 5.77 -6.92 -0.50
N PHE A 54 4.88 -6.98 0.48
CA PHE A 54 4.22 -5.78 0.97
C PHE A 54 5.22 -4.82 1.59
N ARG A 55 6.14 -5.34 2.39
CA ARG A 55 7.21 -4.51 2.96
C ARG A 55 8.11 -3.92 1.89
N ALA A 56 8.43 -4.72 0.86
CA ALA A 56 9.22 -4.24 -0.26
C ALA A 56 8.50 -3.12 -1.02
N LEU A 57 7.19 -3.27 -1.22
CA LEU A 57 6.37 -2.24 -1.86
C LEU A 57 6.42 -0.93 -1.07
N LEU A 58 6.19 -1.00 0.25
CA LEU A 58 6.21 0.17 1.09
C LEU A 58 7.58 0.86 1.09
N GLY A 59 8.66 0.08 1.19
CA GLY A 59 10.00 0.62 1.14
C GLY A 59 10.32 1.28 -0.20
N HIS A 60 9.88 0.66 -1.28
CA HIS A 60 10.07 1.22 -2.62
C HIS A 60 9.36 2.56 -2.76
N CYS A 61 8.13 2.64 -2.28
CA CYS A 61 7.35 3.88 -2.35
C CYS A 61 8.03 5.03 -1.61
N GLN A 62 8.66 4.74 -0.48
CA GLN A 62 9.35 5.76 0.28
C GLN A 62 10.59 6.29 -0.42
N ARG A 63 11.24 5.46 -1.24
CA ARG A 63 12.47 5.83 -1.94
C ARG A 63 12.23 6.47 -3.30
N ASP A 64 10.98 6.59 -3.70
CA ASP A 64 10.62 7.07 -5.03
C ASP A 64 10.82 8.57 -5.23
N GLY A 65 10.92 9.34 -4.15
CA GLY A 65 11.02 10.78 -4.24
C GLY A 65 9.67 11.50 -4.29
N CYS A 66 8.58 10.78 -4.11
CA CYS A 66 7.24 11.37 -4.02
C CYS A 66 7.05 12.04 -2.66
N ARG A 67 6.06 12.91 -2.57
CA ARG A 67 5.70 13.58 -1.32
C ARG A 67 4.57 12.87 -0.60
N VAL A 68 3.71 12.22 -1.36
CA VAL A 68 2.53 11.53 -0.85
C VAL A 68 2.46 10.14 -1.45
N VAL A 69 2.25 9.15 -0.61
CA VAL A 69 1.94 7.79 -1.04
C VAL A 69 0.52 7.47 -0.61
N VAL A 70 -0.34 7.14 -1.57
CA VAL A 70 -1.70 6.71 -1.31
C VAL A 70 -1.75 5.20 -1.40
N LEU A 71 -2.01 4.55 -0.28
CA LEU A 71 -2.15 3.10 -0.26
C LEU A 71 -3.62 2.75 -0.41
N ASP A 72 -3.96 2.16 -1.54
CA ASP A 72 -5.33 1.82 -1.89
C ASP A 72 -5.62 0.38 -1.46
N LEU A 73 -6.41 0.24 -0.40
CA LEU A 73 -6.80 -1.06 0.17
C LEU A 73 -8.23 -1.44 -0.18
N ARG A 74 -8.87 -0.75 -1.14
CA ARG A 74 -10.28 -1.02 -1.45
C ARG A 74 -10.49 -2.42 -2.03
N ALA A 75 -9.50 -2.96 -2.71
CA ALA A 75 -9.56 -4.30 -3.27
C ALA A 75 -8.90 -5.36 -2.38
N THR A 76 -8.41 -4.95 -1.22
CA THR A 76 -7.83 -5.86 -0.23
C THR A 76 -8.97 -6.56 0.51
N THR A 77 -8.95 -7.89 0.52
CA THR A 77 -10.05 -8.68 1.11
C THR A 77 -9.69 -9.25 2.48
N PHE A 78 -8.43 -9.28 2.82
CA PHE A 78 -7.95 -9.76 4.11
C PHE A 78 -6.63 -9.08 4.44
N LEU A 79 -6.43 -8.75 5.71
CA LEU A 79 -5.21 -8.10 6.18
C LEU A 79 -4.77 -8.78 7.48
N CYS A 80 -3.63 -9.47 7.45
CA CYS A 80 -3.12 -10.12 8.65
C CYS A 80 -2.55 -9.07 9.62
N ILE A 81 -2.40 -9.48 10.88
CA ILE A 81 -1.92 -8.58 11.93
C ILE A 81 -0.52 -8.05 11.62
N ARG A 82 0.36 -8.89 11.10
CA ARG A 82 1.72 -8.47 10.74
C ARG A 82 1.73 -7.42 9.65
N ALA A 83 0.84 -7.55 8.67
CA ALA A 83 0.73 -6.56 7.61
C ALA A 83 0.22 -5.22 8.15
N ALA A 84 -0.78 -5.27 9.03
CA ALA A 84 -1.27 -4.05 9.68
C ALA A 84 -0.17 -3.39 10.49
N SER A 85 0.62 -4.17 11.23
CA SER A 85 1.74 -3.65 12.01
C SER A 85 2.83 -3.06 11.12
N ALA A 86 3.06 -3.65 9.95
CA ALA A 86 4.04 -3.13 9.00
C ALA A 86 3.66 -1.73 8.51
N LEU A 87 2.37 -1.42 8.44
CA LEU A 87 1.91 -0.08 8.08
C LEU A 87 2.35 0.96 9.09
N SER A 88 2.31 0.63 10.38
CA SER A 88 2.74 1.55 11.42
C SER A 88 4.22 1.90 11.27
N GLY A 89 5.06 0.89 11.04
CA GLY A 89 6.48 1.11 10.79
C GLY A 89 6.71 1.92 9.53
N ALA A 90 5.97 1.62 8.48
CA ALA A 90 6.09 2.34 7.21
C ALA A 90 5.72 3.81 7.37
N LYS A 91 4.72 4.12 8.18
CA LYS A 91 4.34 5.51 8.44
C LYS A 91 5.47 6.28 9.10
N SER A 92 6.10 5.68 10.11
CA SER A 92 7.22 6.32 10.80
C SER A 92 8.40 6.55 9.86
N ASP A 93 8.73 5.57 9.04
CA ASP A 93 9.81 5.68 8.07
C ASP A 93 9.50 6.74 7.02
N ALA A 94 8.27 6.77 6.54
CA ALA A 94 7.84 7.76 5.55
C ALA A 94 7.97 9.18 6.11
N TRP A 95 7.54 9.37 7.34
CA TRP A 95 7.64 10.66 8.01
C TRP A 95 9.09 11.16 8.04
N ARG A 96 10.04 10.27 8.36
CA ARG A 96 11.45 10.63 8.39
C ARG A 96 11.98 11.09 7.04
N HIS A 97 11.37 10.62 5.96
CA HIS A 97 11.77 10.96 4.59
C HIS A 97 10.92 12.06 3.99
N GLY A 98 10.07 12.70 4.78
CA GLY A 98 9.20 13.76 4.30
C GLY A 98 8.06 13.28 3.42
N VAL A 99 7.65 12.03 3.58
CA VAL A 99 6.57 11.41 2.80
C VAL A 99 5.34 11.23 3.69
N GLU A 100 4.18 11.67 3.20
CA GLU A 100 2.92 11.41 3.87
C GLU A 100 2.29 10.14 3.30
N LEU A 101 1.97 9.20 4.17
CA LEU A 101 1.31 7.95 3.78
C LEU A 101 -0.16 8.05 4.12
N ARG A 102 -1.02 7.94 3.10
CA ARG A 102 -2.47 8.03 3.22
C ARG A 102 -3.11 6.70 2.87
N LEU A 103 -4.26 6.40 3.49
CA LEU A 103 -4.97 5.15 3.24
C LEU A 103 -6.33 5.40 2.62
N VAL A 104 -6.68 4.58 1.63
CA VAL A 104 -8.03 4.49 1.09
C VAL A 104 -8.54 3.10 1.41
N SER A 105 -9.61 3.01 2.18
CA SER A 105 -10.20 1.74 2.58
C SER A 105 -11.70 1.86 2.52
N GLY A 106 -12.36 0.80 2.09
CA GLY A 106 -13.81 0.78 2.02
C GLY A 106 -14.42 -0.46 2.63
N ARG A 107 -13.59 -1.39 3.11
CA ARG A 107 -14.09 -2.65 3.66
C ARG A 107 -14.05 -2.61 5.19
N ARG A 108 -15.17 -3.01 5.77
CA ARG A 108 -15.35 -3.01 7.22
C ARG A 108 -14.36 -3.94 7.92
N ASP A 109 -14.11 -5.12 7.34
CA ASP A 109 -13.20 -6.09 7.94
C ASP A 109 -11.75 -5.60 7.90
N ILE A 110 -11.34 -4.87 6.88
CA ILE A 110 -10.01 -4.28 6.82
C ILE A 110 -9.86 -3.16 7.85
N GLU A 111 -10.86 -2.28 7.95
CA GLU A 111 -10.84 -1.24 8.96
C GLU A 111 -10.80 -1.81 10.37
N ARG A 112 -11.53 -2.90 10.59
CA ARG A 112 -11.53 -3.57 11.89
C ARG A 112 -10.16 -4.12 12.24
N ALA A 113 -9.46 -4.73 11.28
CA ALA A 113 -8.10 -5.20 11.51
C ALA A 113 -7.16 -4.06 11.89
N LEU A 114 -7.32 -2.91 11.23
CA LEU A 114 -6.53 -1.72 11.55
C LEU A 114 -6.86 -1.16 12.93
N GLN A 115 -8.12 -1.22 13.34
CA GLN A 115 -8.55 -0.77 14.67
C GLN A 115 -7.98 -1.68 15.76
N ILE A 116 -8.08 -2.99 15.58
CA ILE A 116 -7.62 -3.96 16.57
C ILE A 116 -6.12 -3.85 16.82
N THR A 117 -5.35 -3.56 15.78
CA THR A 117 -3.90 -3.42 15.89
C THR A 117 -3.45 -2.03 16.31
N GLY A 118 -4.39 -1.10 16.51
CA GLY A 118 -4.06 0.28 16.88
C GLY A 118 -3.54 1.14 15.74
N VAL A 119 -3.58 0.62 14.53
CA VAL A 119 -3.03 1.33 13.36
C VAL A 119 -4.02 2.35 12.81
N ARG A 120 -5.32 2.10 12.98
CA ARG A 120 -6.39 2.91 12.38
C ARG A 120 -6.21 4.41 12.61
N HIS A 121 -5.96 4.83 13.84
CA HIS A 121 -5.90 6.26 14.17
C HIS A 121 -4.54 6.90 13.88
N GLN A 122 -3.59 6.16 13.36
CA GLN A 122 -2.30 6.71 12.96
C GLN A 122 -2.32 7.31 11.56
N PHE A 123 -3.36 7.03 10.78
CA PHE A 123 -3.43 7.41 9.37
C PHE A 123 -4.59 8.33 9.08
N ARG A 124 -4.43 9.13 8.04
CA ARG A 124 -5.55 9.83 7.42
C ARG A 124 -6.22 8.88 6.46
N TYR A 125 -7.52 8.74 6.59
CA TYR A 125 -8.35 7.86 5.77
C TYR A 125 -9.18 8.67 4.81
N PHE A 126 -9.31 8.14 3.59
CA PHE A 126 -10.07 8.79 2.55
C PHE A 126 -11.06 7.80 1.96
N PRO A 127 -12.29 8.24 1.65
CA PRO A 127 -13.30 7.33 1.10
C PRO A 127 -13.05 6.94 -0.35
N THR A 128 -12.31 7.77 -1.09
CA THR A 128 -12.03 7.53 -2.50
C THR A 128 -10.58 7.82 -2.80
N LEU A 129 -10.11 7.25 -3.90
CA LEU A 129 -8.76 7.55 -4.39
C LEU A 129 -8.63 9.03 -4.73
N ARG A 130 -9.65 9.59 -5.34
CA ARG A 130 -9.65 11.00 -5.73
C ARG A 130 -9.43 11.93 -4.55
N THR A 131 -10.19 11.73 -3.46
CA THR A 131 -10.02 12.58 -2.27
C THR A 131 -8.65 12.40 -1.63
N ALA A 132 -8.10 11.20 -1.70
CA ALA A 132 -6.76 10.93 -1.16
C ALA A 132 -5.67 11.65 -1.96
N LEU A 133 -5.91 11.91 -3.23
CA LEU A 133 -4.94 12.58 -4.10
C LEU A 133 -5.06 14.11 -4.05
N THR A 134 -6.26 14.62 -3.82
CA THR A 134 -6.52 16.07 -3.93
C THR A 134 -6.46 16.82 -2.61
N ASP A 135 -6.56 16.12 -1.51
CA ASP A 135 -6.69 16.76 -0.19
C ASP A 135 -5.35 17.26 0.42
#